data_075d7032de0accfde1d93ba6cc3454b8
#
_entry.id   075d7032de0accfde1d93ba6cc3454b8
#
_cell.length_a   1.000
_cell.length_b   1.000
_cell.length_c   1.000
_cell.angle_alpha   90.00
_cell.angle_beta   90.00
_cell.angle_gamma   90.00
#
_symmetry.space_group_name_H-M   'P 1'
#
loop_
_entity.id
_entity.type
_entity.pdbx_description
1 polymer ?
#
loop_
_entity_poly.entity_id
_entity_poly.type
_entity_poly.pdbx_seq_one_letter_code
_entity_poly.pdbx_strand_id
1 'polypeptide(L)'
;MSVELNTNTFDAIVVGTGISGGWAAKELCENGLKTLVLERGRMVKHVQDYPTMNLDPWDLPNAGETPAKIKAKYPKQSRWGFDETTRHFFNDDSVYDY
;
A
#
# COMPACT_ATOMS: atom_id res chain seq x y z
N MET A 1 18.20 3.29 34.22
CA MET A 1 17.25 2.95 33.15
C MET A 1 17.12 4.14 32.23
N SER A 2 17.34 3.92 31.01
CA SER A 2 17.35 5.03 30.08
C SER A 2 15.98 5.37 29.52
N VAL A 3 15.82 6.63 29.20
CA VAL A 3 14.64 7.15 28.48
C VAL A 3 14.52 6.49 27.09
N GLU A 4 15.63 6.05 26.55
CA GLU A 4 15.67 5.42 25.22
C GLU A 4 14.79 4.18 25.12
N LEU A 5 14.70 3.38 26.16
CA LEU A 5 13.82 2.21 26.18
C LEU A 5 12.36 2.60 26.03
N ASN A 6 11.97 3.73 26.64
CA ASN A 6 10.59 4.22 26.54
C ASN A 6 10.27 4.79 25.16
N THR A 7 11.26 5.38 24.48
CA THR A 7 11.05 5.95 23.15
C THR A 7 10.85 4.87 22.09
N ASN A 8 11.35 3.65 22.34
CA ASN A 8 11.25 2.52 21.43
C ASN A 8 10.16 1.52 21.83
N THR A 9 9.31 1.91 22.76
CA THR A 9 8.24 1.06 23.25
C THR A 9 6.90 1.59 22.75
N PHE A 10 6.08 0.70 22.21
CA PHE A 10 4.77 1.03 21.67
C PHE A 10 3.68 0.22 22.34
N ASP A 11 2.50 0.83 22.46
CA ASP A 11 1.33 0.15 23.03
C ASP A 11 0.69 -0.80 22.03
N ALA A 12 0.79 -0.46 20.74
CA ALA A 12 0.21 -1.26 19.66
C ALA A 12 1.07 -1.18 18.40
N ILE A 13 1.03 -2.25 17.63
CA ILE A 13 1.70 -2.31 16.33
C ILE A 13 0.67 -2.70 15.28
N VAL A 14 0.56 -1.90 14.22
CA VAL A 14 -0.32 -2.17 13.08
C VAL A 14 0.57 -2.51 11.88
N VAL A 15 0.32 -3.66 11.27
CA VAL A 15 1.07 -4.08 10.08
C VAL A 15 0.20 -3.84 8.85
N GLY A 16 0.64 -2.94 7.99
CA GLY A 16 -0.06 -2.54 6.79
C GLY A 16 -0.91 -1.29 6.99
N THR A 17 -0.96 -0.42 5.97
CA THR A 17 -1.73 0.83 5.99
C THR A 17 -2.84 0.83 4.94
N GLY A 18 -3.37 -0.35 4.61
CA GLY A 18 -4.51 -0.46 3.74
C GLY A 18 -5.80 0.00 4.43
N ILE A 19 -6.93 -0.35 3.88
CA ILE A 19 -8.24 0.05 4.40
C ILE A 19 -8.41 -0.35 5.87
N SER A 20 -8.10 -1.58 6.20
CA SER A 20 -8.26 -2.11 7.56
C SER A 20 -7.21 -1.56 8.51
N GLY A 21 -5.94 -1.59 8.10
CA GLY A 21 -4.83 -1.14 8.96
C GLY A 21 -4.85 0.34 9.24
N GLY A 22 -5.18 1.15 8.23
CA GLY A 22 -5.31 2.60 8.40
C GLY A 22 -6.42 2.95 9.38
N TRP A 23 -7.56 2.29 9.29
CA TRP A 23 -8.66 2.51 10.22
C TRP A 23 -8.31 2.07 11.64
N ALA A 24 -7.66 0.91 11.78
CA ALA A 24 -7.21 0.42 13.08
C ALA A 24 -6.23 1.40 13.74
N ALA A 25 -5.25 1.90 12.97
CA ALA A 25 -4.29 2.87 13.48
C ALA A 25 -4.99 4.15 13.95
N LYS A 26 -5.95 4.64 13.19
CA LYS A 26 -6.76 5.81 13.57
C LYS A 26 -7.42 5.60 14.92
N GLU A 27 -8.14 4.50 15.08
CA GLU A 27 -8.87 4.21 16.31
C GLU A 27 -7.92 4.05 17.52
N LEU A 28 -6.81 3.36 17.33
CA LEU A 28 -5.82 3.18 18.39
C LEU A 28 -5.21 4.51 18.83
N CYS A 29 -4.84 5.36 17.88
CA CYS A 29 -4.26 6.67 18.19
C CYS A 29 -5.27 7.60 18.87
N GLU A 30 -6.51 7.60 18.42
CA GLU A 30 -7.57 8.43 19.03
C GLU A 30 -7.90 8.02 20.45
N ASN A 31 -7.64 6.75 20.79
CA ASN A 31 -7.79 6.24 22.15
C ASN A 31 -6.52 6.41 23.00
N GLY A 32 -5.57 7.18 22.54
CA GLY A 32 -4.39 7.55 23.31
C GLY A 32 -3.25 6.55 23.34
N LEU A 33 -3.31 5.51 22.48
CA LEU A 33 -2.26 4.51 22.41
C LEU A 33 -1.10 4.97 21.53
N LYS A 34 0.11 4.74 22.00
CA LYS A 34 1.30 4.97 21.19
C LYS A 34 1.42 3.84 20.17
N THR A 35 1.14 4.13 18.92
CA THR A 35 1.00 3.12 17.88
C THR A 35 2.14 3.20 16.87
N LEU A 36 2.76 2.05 16.56
CA LEU A 36 3.70 1.91 15.48
C LEU A 36 2.99 1.31 14.29
N VAL A 37 3.12 1.95 13.13
CA VAL A 37 2.54 1.45 11.88
C VAL A 37 3.68 1.05 10.95
N LEU A 38 3.65 -0.20 10.50
CA LEU A 38 4.64 -0.74 9.58
C LEU A 38 4.00 -0.94 8.21
N GLU A 39 4.58 -0.31 7.19
CA GLU A 39 4.07 -0.41 5.81
C GLU A 39 5.18 -0.89 4.89
N ARG A 40 4.84 -1.86 4.04
CA ARG A 40 5.76 -2.44 3.06
C ARG A 40 5.92 -1.56 1.82
N GLY A 41 4.85 -0.87 1.43
CA GLY A 41 4.81 -0.08 0.22
C GLY A 41 5.54 1.25 0.33
N ARG A 42 5.60 1.95 -0.80
CA ARG A 42 6.16 3.30 -0.85
C ARG A 42 5.20 4.32 -0.22
N MET A 43 5.71 5.50 0.08
CA MET A 43 4.87 6.61 0.52
C MET A 43 3.98 7.07 -0.65
N VAL A 44 2.67 6.96 -0.48
CA VAL A 44 1.68 7.40 -1.47
C VAL A 44 1.05 8.69 -0.99
N LYS A 45 1.27 9.77 -1.72
CA LYS A 45 0.72 11.08 -1.37
C LYS A 45 -0.69 11.20 -1.92
N HIS A 46 -1.60 11.68 -1.10
CA HIS A 46 -2.99 11.86 -1.48
C HIS A 46 -3.13 12.73 -2.73
N VAL A 47 -3.94 12.30 -3.65
CA VAL A 47 -4.21 12.94 -4.97
C VAL A 47 -3.01 12.92 -5.90
N GLN A 48 -1.84 13.38 -5.46
CA GLN A 48 -0.64 13.48 -6.30
C GLN A 48 -0.19 12.14 -6.88
N ASP A 49 -0.33 11.08 -6.10
CA ASP A 49 0.08 9.73 -6.50
C ASP A 49 -1.09 8.86 -6.95
N TYR A 50 -2.17 9.49 -7.41
CA TYR A 50 -3.33 8.79 -7.97
C TYR A 50 -3.47 9.08 -9.47
N PRO A 51 -2.54 8.59 -10.31
CA PRO A 51 -2.48 8.98 -11.71
C PRO A 51 -3.69 8.56 -12.54
N THR A 52 -4.44 7.56 -12.09
CA THR A 52 -5.58 7.02 -12.82
C THR A 52 -6.93 7.40 -12.23
N MET A 53 -6.94 8.24 -11.19
CA MET A 53 -8.14 8.53 -10.39
C MET A 53 -9.32 9.06 -11.19
N ASN A 54 -9.09 9.90 -12.20
CA ASN A 54 -10.14 10.51 -13.00
C ASN A 54 -10.11 10.05 -14.46
N LEU A 55 -9.49 8.91 -14.74
CA LEU A 55 -9.40 8.38 -16.10
C LEU A 55 -10.47 7.32 -16.35
N ASP A 56 -11.05 7.39 -17.54
CA ASP A 56 -11.97 6.37 -18.03
C ASP A 56 -11.18 5.23 -18.70
N PRO A 57 -11.79 4.06 -18.89
CA PRO A 57 -11.08 2.92 -19.51
C PRO A 57 -10.43 3.26 -20.87
N TRP A 58 -11.09 4.11 -21.67
CA TRP A 58 -10.56 4.49 -22.97
C TRP A 58 -9.39 5.49 -22.89
N ASP A 59 -9.19 6.13 -21.76
CA ASP A 59 -8.05 7.02 -21.51
C ASP A 59 -6.79 6.25 -21.09
N LEU A 60 -6.94 4.96 -20.78
CA LEU A 60 -5.86 4.12 -20.31
C LEU A 60 -5.29 3.26 -21.45
N PRO A 61 -3.99 2.92 -21.40
CA PRO A 61 -3.44 1.96 -22.38
C PRO A 61 -4.21 0.65 -22.35
N ASN A 62 -4.48 0.09 -23.52
CA ASN A 62 -5.19 -1.19 -23.67
C ASN A 62 -6.55 -1.23 -22.96
N ALA A 63 -7.24 -0.09 -22.90
CA ALA A 63 -8.54 0.07 -22.21
C ALA A 63 -8.51 -0.41 -20.75
N GLY A 64 -7.37 -0.23 -20.08
CA GLY A 64 -7.19 -0.61 -18.67
C GLY A 64 -6.68 -2.03 -18.47
N GLU A 65 -6.61 -2.82 -19.50
CA GLU A 65 -6.09 -4.19 -19.44
C GLU A 65 -4.56 -4.19 -19.31
N THR A 66 -4.04 -5.00 -18.41
CA THR A 66 -2.60 -5.15 -18.26
C THR A 66 -2.05 -6.02 -19.40
N PRO A 67 -1.02 -5.57 -20.15
CA PRO A 67 -0.42 -6.38 -21.17
C PRO A 67 0.11 -7.73 -20.66
N ALA A 68 0.06 -8.76 -21.48
CA ALA A 68 0.52 -10.10 -21.11
C ALA A 68 1.98 -10.11 -20.63
N LYS A 69 2.82 -9.29 -21.24
CA LYS A 69 4.23 -9.14 -20.86
C LYS A 69 4.38 -8.67 -19.41
N ILE A 70 3.53 -7.74 -19.00
CA ILE A 70 3.54 -7.23 -17.63
C ILE A 70 2.97 -8.27 -16.66
N LYS A 71 1.91 -8.96 -17.04
CA LYS A 71 1.35 -10.06 -16.25
C LYS A 71 2.36 -11.15 -15.98
N ALA A 72 3.19 -11.48 -16.99
CA ALA A 72 4.24 -12.47 -16.85
C ALA A 72 5.35 -12.01 -15.88
N LYS A 73 5.64 -10.72 -15.83
CA LYS A 73 6.61 -10.13 -14.90
C LYS A 73 6.11 -10.13 -13.45
N TYR A 74 4.80 -10.04 -13.26
CA TYR A 74 4.19 -9.97 -11.91
C TYR A 74 3.19 -11.12 -11.73
N PRO A 75 3.67 -12.37 -11.65
CA PRO A 75 2.78 -13.53 -11.64
C PRO A 75 1.88 -13.65 -10.41
N LYS A 76 2.35 -13.19 -9.26
CA LYS A 76 1.56 -13.25 -8.02
C LYS A 76 0.50 -12.15 -8.00
N GLN A 77 0.92 -10.93 -8.27
CA GLN A 77 0.06 -9.74 -8.18
C GLN A 77 -0.99 -9.72 -9.27
N SER A 78 -0.70 -10.24 -10.46
CA SER A 78 -1.61 -10.22 -11.60
C SER A 78 -2.87 -11.06 -11.39
N ARG A 79 -2.91 -11.86 -10.34
CA ARG A 79 -4.10 -12.65 -9.96
C ARG A 79 -5.14 -11.82 -9.21
N TRP A 80 -4.78 -10.65 -8.70
CA TRP A 80 -5.59 -9.91 -7.71
C TRP A 80 -5.71 -8.44 -8.10
N GLY A 81 -6.66 -8.10 -8.94
CA GLY A 81 -6.96 -6.70 -9.25
C GLY A 81 -5.77 -5.87 -9.73
N PHE A 82 -4.82 -6.50 -10.40
CA PHE A 82 -3.63 -5.86 -10.93
C PHE A 82 -3.87 -5.47 -12.39
N ASP A 83 -4.23 -4.22 -12.62
CA ASP A 83 -4.46 -3.68 -13.95
C ASP A 83 -3.88 -2.26 -14.09
N GLU A 84 -4.13 -1.61 -15.22
CA GLU A 84 -3.59 -0.26 -15.46
C GLU A 84 -4.11 0.77 -14.47
N THR A 85 -5.26 0.52 -13.81
CA THR A 85 -5.80 1.45 -12.82
C THR A 85 -5.11 1.33 -11.46
N THR A 86 -4.56 0.17 -11.13
CA THR A 86 -4.10 -0.15 -9.79
C THR A 86 -2.64 -0.55 -9.68
N ARG A 87 -1.99 -0.96 -10.77
CA ARG A 87 -0.63 -1.54 -10.69
C ARG A 87 0.42 -0.60 -10.09
N HIS A 88 0.21 0.70 -10.17
CA HIS A 88 1.14 1.67 -9.58
C HIS A 88 1.19 1.63 -8.05
N PHE A 89 0.23 0.97 -7.41
CA PHE A 89 0.21 0.78 -5.96
C PHE A 89 0.98 -0.46 -5.50
N PHE A 90 1.32 -1.35 -6.42
CA PHE A 90 1.96 -2.62 -6.06
C PHE A 90 3.47 -2.53 -6.09
N ASN A 91 4.11 -3.30 -5.21
CA ASN A 91 5.55 -3.50 -5.23
C ASN A 91 5.90 -4.60 -6.24
N ASP A 92 7.13 -4.59 -6.71
CA ASP A 92 7.62 -5.58 -7.67
C ASP A 92 7.82 -6.94 -7.00
N ASP A 93 7.16 -7.99 -7.52
CA ASP A 93 7.28 -9.36 -7.02
C ASP A 93 8.72 -9.89 -7.08
N SER A 94 9.53 -9.40 -8.02
CA SER A 94 10.91 -9.84 -8.16
C SER A 94 11.82 -9.27 -7.08
N VAL A 95 11.40 -8.18 -6.44
CA VAL A 95 12.16 -7.50 -5.39
C VAL A 95 11.59 -7.82 -4.02
N TYR A 96 10.27 -7.87 -3.91
CA TYR A 96 9.58 -8.07 -2.63
C TYR A 96 8.72 -9.32 -2.70
N ASP A 97 9.26 -10.43 -2.22
CA ASP A 97 8.52 -11.68 -2.20
C ASP A 97 7.45 -11.69 -1.10
N TYR A 98 6.35 -12.38 -1.38
CA TYR A 98 5.25 -12.49 -0.43
C TYR A 98 5.37 -13.75 0.42
#